data_37cc805954fb5253c168bc4d180a5268
#
_entry.id   37cc805954fb5253c168bc4d180a5268
#
_cell.length_a   1.000
_cell.length_b   1.000
_cell.length_c   1.000
_cell.angle_alpha   90.00
_cell.angle_beta   90.00
_cell.angle_gamma   90.00
#
_symmetry.space_group_name_H-M   'P 1'
#
loop_
_entity.id
_entity.type
_entity.pdbx_description
1 polymer ?
#
loop_
_entity_poly.entity_id
_entity_poly.type
_entity_poly.pdbx_seq_one_letter_code
_entity_poly.pdbx_strand_id
1 'polypeptide(L)'
;MAKIIGANAARLEHLNDEVTMYVYEELIDGKKLTEIINETHENVKYLPGHQLPSNVIAIPDVVEAAKDADILVFVVPHQFIKRICSTLSGKIKSSAIALSLIKGFDCAEGGGIELISHIIADHLEVPCSVLMGANLANEVANEMFCETTIGCKNTTDGLLLRDIIQTNYFRVVVVDDTDTVEVCGALKNIVACGAGFADGLELGDNTKAAVIRLGLMEMVKFVQEFYPGGKLSTFLQSCGVADLITTCYGGRNRKVSEAFVKTGKPFEQLEDEMLNGQKLQGPITADEVNFMLNNRSMEDKFPLFTAVHRICTGSLQPTDFINCIKGHPEHNENCH
;
A
#
# COMPACT_ATOMS: atom_id res chain seq x y z
N MET A 1 8.35 9.62 4.85
CA MET A 1 7.68 10.83 4.29
C MET A 1 8.01 12.10 5.08
N ALA A 2 7.89 12.12 6.41
CA ALA A 2 8.20 13.32 7.20
C ALA A 2 9.57 13.97 6.90
N LYS A 3 10.62 13.15 6.65
CA LYS A 3 11.95 13.64 6.22
C LYS A 3 11.86 14.48 4.94
N ILE A 4 11.14 13.98 3.92
CA ILE A 4 10.99 14.65 2.62
C ILE A 4 10.12 15.90 2.77
N ILE A 5 8.95 15.76 3.40
CA ILE A 5 7.99 16.86 3.56
C ILE A 5 8.62 17.98 4.39
N GLY A 6 9.31 17.68 5.50
CA GLY A 6 9.99 18.68 6.31
C GLY A 6 11.07 19.43 5.52
N ALA A 7 11.90 18.72 4.75
CA ALA A 7 12.93 19.36 3.93
C ALA A 7 12.33 20.25 2.81
N ASN A 8 11.23 19.81 2.20
CA ASN A 8 10.57 20.60 1.15
C ASN A 8 9.79 21.80 1.75
N ALA A 9 9.11 21.65 2.89
CA ALA A 9 8.40 22.72 3.56
C ALA A 9 9.36 23.87 3.93
N ALA A 10 10.53 23.56 4.48
CA ALA A 10 11.54 24.58 4.79
C ALA A 10 12.09 25.33 3.56
N ARG A 11 11.91 24.81 2.35
CA ARG A 11 12.41 25.37 1.09
C ARG A 11 11.33 26.15 0.31
N LEU A 12 10.07 25.80 0.49
CA LEU A 12 8.95 26.33 -0.30
C LEU A 12 8.30 27.51 0.42
N GLU A 13 8.54 28.74 -0.04
CA GLU A 13 8.11 30.00 0.58
C GLU A 13 6.59 30.12 0.84
N HIS A 14 5.76 29.36 0.10
CA HIS A 14 4.30 29.38 0.25
C HIS A 14 3.77 28.37 1.27
N LEU A 15 4.65 27.62 1.93
CA LEU A 15 4.30 26.67 2.99
C LEU A 15 4.76 27.19 4.36
N ASN A 16 4.04 26.77 5.40
CA ASN A 16 4.58 26.84 6.76
C ASN A 16 5.74 25.83 6.86
N ASP A 17 6.85 26.24 7.42
CA ASP A 17 8.00 25.37 7.60
C ASP A 17 7.77 24.27 8.64
N GLU A 18 6.95 24.50 9.67
CA GLU A 18 6.65 23.49 10.69
C GLU A 18 5.82 22.34 10.12
N VAL A 19 6.28 21.13 10.37
CA VAL A 19 5.61 19.87 10.03
C VAL A 19 5.34 19.06 11.28
N THR A 20 4.08 18.95 11.69
CA THR A 20 3.66 18.12 12.81
C THR A 20 3.59 16.64 12.40
N MET A 21 4.04 15.75 13.28
CA MET A 21 4.04 14.31 13.06
C MET A 21 3.42 13.59 14.26
N TYR A 22 2.22 13.02 14.10
CA TYR A 22 1.67 12.13 15.11
C TYR A 22 2.54 10.90 15.30
N VAL A 23 2.94 10.65 16.53
CA VAL A 23 3.70 9.45 16.92
C VAL A 23 3.01 8.80 18.10
N TYR A 24 2.58 7.54 17.92
CA TYR A 24 2.08 6.75 19.04
C TYR A 24 3.15 6.67 20.13
N GLU A 25 2.80 7.07 21.35
CA GLU A 25 3.77 7.19 22.44
C GLU A 25 4.19 5.80 22.96
N GLU A 26 5.47 5.58 22.96
CA GLU A 26 6.11 4.38 23.48
C GLU A 26 7.33 4.76 24.33
N LEU A 27 7.73 3.88 25.22
CA LEU A 27 8.95 4.08 26.01
C LEU A 27 10.10 3.28 25.39
N ILE A 28 11.19 3.94 25.09
CA ILE A 28 12.45 3.37 24.63
C ILE A 28 13.47 3.63 25.72
N ASP A 29 13.95 2.58 26.38
CA ASP A 29 14.88 2.67 27.51
C ASP A 29 14.44 3.66 28.61
N GLY A 30 13.12 3.73 28.87
CA GLY A 30 12.51 4.57 29.89
C GLY A 30 12.24 6.02 29.46
N LYS A 31 12.58 6.43 28.22
CA LYS A 31 12.30 7.76 27.67
C LYS A 31 11.20 7.66 26.60
N LYS A 32 10.36 8.68 26.52
CA LYS A 32 9.28 8.75 25.53
C LYS A 32 9.84 8.88 24.12
N LEU A 33 9.28 8.14 23.16
CA LEU A 33 9.74 8.17 21.78
C LEU A 33 9.58 9.58 21.15
N THR A 34 8.50 10.29 21.47
CA THR A 34 8.31 11.66 20.99
C THR A 34 9.37 12.63 21.51
N GLU A 35 9.78 12.50 22.78
CA GLU A 35 10.88 13.30 23.35
C GLU A 35 12.21 12.99 22.65
N ILE A 36 12.51 11.71 22.43
CA ILE A 36 13.72 11.28 21.70
C ILE A 36 13.73 11.91 20.31
N ILE A 37 12.63 11.78 19.54
CA ILE A 37 12.53 12.33 18.18
C ILE A 37 12.75 13.85 18.19
N ASN A 38 12.11 14.57 19.10
CA ASN A 38 12.19 16.03 19.15
C ASN A 38 13.58 16.55 19.59
N GLU A 39 14.33 15.77 20.40
CA GLU A 39 15.67 16.15 20.84
C GLU A 39 16.77 15.71 19.86
N THR A 40 16.64 14.51 19.31
CA THR A 40 17.69 13.92 18.47
C THR A 40 17.40 14.00 16.97
N HIS A 41 16.17 14.37 16.60
CA HIS A 41 15.66 14.38 15.23
C HIS A 41 15.78 13.01 14.55
N GLU A 42 15.63 11.92 15.31
CA GLU A 42 15.72 10.54 14.80
C GLU A 42 14.61 9.68 15.39
N ASN A 43 13.93 8.91 14.54
CA ASN A 43 13.04 7.84 14.98
C ASN A 43 13.87 6.56 15.18
N VAL A 44 14.47 6.44 16.35
CA VAL A 44 15.40 5.35 16.70
C VAL A 44 14.80 3.96 16.64
N LYS A 45 13.46 3.85 16.72
CA LYS A 45 12.74 2.57 16.70
C LYS A 45 12.39 2.11 15.27
N TYR A 46 11.81 3.01 14.47
CA TYR A 46 11.21 2.65 13.19
C TYR A 46 12.02 3.07 11.98
N LEU A 47 12.95 4.01 12.14
CA LEU A 47 13.84 4.47 11.08
C LEU A 47 15.23 4.87 11.63
N PRO A 48 15.93 3.93 12.29
CA PRO A 48 17.23 4.25 12.88
C PRO A 48 18.29 4.65 11.83
N GLY A 49 19.17 5.55 12.21
CA GLY A 49 20.26 6.04 11.34
C GLY A 49 19.84 7.12 10.33
N HIS A 50 18.61 7.62 10.41
CA HIS A 50 18.11 8.66 9.50
C HIS A 50 17.63 9.90 10.25
N GLN A 51 18.31 11.01 10.02
CA GLN A 51 17.93 12.29 10.61
C GLN A 51 16.70 12.88 9.93
N LEU A 52 15.77 13.35 10.75
CA LEU A 52 14.63 14.18 10.33
C LEU A 52 15.06 15.66 10.33
N PRO A 53 14.50 16.51 9.47
CA PRO A 53 14.66 17.96 9.59
C PRO A 53 14.18 18.48 10.94
N SER A 54 14.84 19.52 11.46
CA SER A 54 14.54 20.09 12.78
C SER A 54 13.15 20.74 12.88
N ASN A 55 12.52 21.03 11.75
CA ASN A 55 11.16 21.55 11.65
C ASN A 55 10.06 20.46 11.70
N VAL A 56 10.45 19.17 11.82
CA VAL A 56 9.51 18.06 12.05
C VAL A 56 9.34 17.85 13.56
N ILE A 57 8.12 18.09 14.05
CA ILE A 57 7.79 18.02 15.49
C ILE A 57 6.93 16.80 15.76
N ALA A 58 7.43 15.88 16.60
CA ALA A 58 6.70 14.69 17.03
C ALA A 58 5.69 15.03 18.13
N ILE A 59 4.43 14.65 17.94
CA ILE A 59 3.31 14.94 18.85
C ILE A 59 2.58 13.64 19.18
N PRO A 60 2.37 13.30 20.49
CA PRO A 60 1.74 12.04 20.88
C PRO A 60 0.21 12.05 20.79
N ASP A 61 -0.41 13.23 20.65
CA ASP A 61 -1.85 13.37 20.48
C ASP A 61 -2.19 13.62 19.01
N VAL A 62 -3.04 12.76 18.44
CA VAL A 62 -3.38 12.82 17.02
C VAL A 62 -4.22 14.05 16.66
N VAL A 63 -5.03 14.56 17.59
CA VAL A 63 -5.85 15.76 17.36
C VAL A 63 -4.94 16.99 17.37
N GLU A 64 -4.05 17.10 18.36
CA GLU A 64 -3.08 18.20 18.42
C GLU A 64 -2.16 18.22 17.20
N ALA A 65 -1.77 17.06 16.68
CA ALA A 65 -0.97 16.99 15.46
C ALA A 65 -1.71 17.40 14.19
N ALA A 66 -3.05 17.26 14.15
CA ALA A 66 -3.84 17.41 12.92
C ALA A 66 -4.71 18.69 12.87
N LYS A 67 -5.08 19.27 14.01
CA LYS A 67 -6.12 20.33 14.11
C LYS A 67 -5.87 21.57 13.24
N ASP A 68 -4.60 21.96 13.09
CA ASP A 68 -4.19 23.15 12.35
C ASP A 68 -3.58 22.84 10.97
N ALA A 69 -3.53 21.55 10.59
CA ALA A 69 -2.95 21.12 9.33
C ALA A 69 -3.87 21.44 8.15
N ASP A 70 -3.28 21.90 7.04
CA ASP A 70 -3.96 22.06 5.75
C ASP A 70 -3.84 20.78 4.88
N ILE A 71 -2.83 19.96 5.17
CA ILE A 71 -2.57 18.69 4.48
C ILE A 71 -2.37 17.60 5.52
N LEU A 72 -3.18 16.54 5.44
CA LEU A 72 -3.13 15.38 6.32
C LEU A 72 -2.54 14.18 5.56
N VAL A 73 -1.39 13.68 6.00
CA VAL A 73 -0.72 12.53 5.36
C VAL A 73 -0.84 11.29 6.23
N PHE A 74 -1.61 10.30 5.77
CA PHE A 74 -1.89 9.06 6.48
C PHE A 74 -0.89 7.96 6.12
N VAL A 75 -0.08 7.53 7.11
CA VAL A 75 0.95 6.48 6.96
C VAL A 75 0.83 5.43 8.08
N VAL A 76 -0.31 5.35 8.70
CA VAL A 76 -0.61 4.40 9.78
C VAL A 76 -1.04 3.03 9.24
N PRO A 77 -0.89 1.94 10.03
CA PRO A 77 -1.45 0.65 9.63
C PRO A 77 -2.98 0.73 9.45
N HIS A 78 -3.50 0.10 8.38
CA HIS A 78 -4.90 0.23 7.95
C HIS A 78 -5.91 -0.11 9.07
N GLN A 79 -5.63 -1.09 9.94
CA GLN A 79 -6.52 -1.48 11.04
C GLN A 79 -6.83 -0.36 12.04
N PHE A 80 -6.07 0.73 12.05
CA PHE A 80 -6.29 1.86 12.95
C PHE A 80 -7.04 3.02 12.29
N ILE A 81 -7.28 2.98 10.97
CA ILE A 81 -7.74 4.15 10.22
C ILE A 81 -9.12 4.61 10.67
N LYS A 82 -10.10 3.71 10.79
CA LYS A 82 -11.46 4.05 11.24
C LYS A 82 -11.46 4.75 12.60
N ARG A 83 -10.66 4.22 13.56
CA ARG A 83 -10.54 4.83 14.88
C ARG A 83 -9.89 6.22 14.82
N ILE A 84 -8.84 6.39 14.01
CA ILE A 84 -8.16 7.67 13.86
C ILE A 84 -9.11 8.68 13.22
N CYS A 85 -9.78 8.33 12.13
CA CYS A 85 -10.73 9.20 11.45
C CYS A 85 -11.89 9.61 12.39
N SER A 86 -12.46 8.66 13.15
CA SER A 86 -13.48 8.96 14.15
C SER A 86 -12.99 9.92 15.26
N THR A 87 -11.70 9.81 15.63
CA THR A 87 -11.09 10.73 16.62
C THR A 87 -10.91 12.14 16.06
N LEU A 88 -10.60 12.27 14.76
CA LEU A 88 -10.33 13.52 14.06
C LEU A 88 -11.59 14.20 13.52
N SER A 89 -12.70 13.47 13.36
CA SER A 89 -13.96 14.02 12.82
C SER A 89 -14.41 15.25 13.57
N GLY A 90 -14.67 16.33 12.83
CA GLY A 90 -15.06 17.65 13.37
C GLY A 90 -13.95 18.42 14.12
N LYS A 91 -12.70 17.92 14.10
CA LYS A 91 -11.58 18.55 14.83
C LYS A 91 -10.42 18.99 13.92
N ILE A 92 -10.58 18.87 12.64
CA ILE A 92 -9.62 19.33 11.62
C ILE A 92 -10.22 20.50 10.84
N LYS A 93 -9.40 21.19 10.06
CA LYS A 93 -9.87 22.21 9.13
C LYS A 93 -10.77 21.59 8.06
N SER A 94 -11.93 22.17 7.81
CA SER A 94 -12.84 21.76 6.72
C SER A 94 -12.26 21.98 5.32
N SER A 95 -11.24 22.83 5.21
CA SER A 95 -10.48 23.09 3.97
C SER A 95 -9.28 22.17 3.79
N ALA A 96 -9.01 21.25 4.74
CA ALA A 96 -7.88 20.34 4.64
C ALA A 96 -8.03 19.37 3.47
N ILE A 97 -6.90 18.92 2.93
CA ILE A 97 -6.84 17.81 1.98
C ILE A 97 -6.09 16.64 2.61
N ALA A 98 -6.48 15.42 2.24
CA ALA A 98 -5.85 14.20 2.74
C ALA A 98 -5.04 13.51 1.65
N LEU A 99 -3.96 12.83 2.07
CA LEU A 99 -3.15 11.95 1.24
C LEU A 99 -2.93 10.62 1.98
N SER A 100 -3.42 9.52 1.42
CA SER A 100 -3.22 8.18 1.97
C SER A 100 -2.02 7.48 1.30
N LEU A 101 -1.12 6.93 2.13
CA LEU A 101 -0.04 6.03 1.70
C LEU A 101 -0.31 4.59 2.19
N ILE A 102 -1.51 4.33 2.68
CA ILE A 102 -1.88 3.07 3.31
C ILE A 102 -2.14 2.04 2.21
N LYS A 103 -1.38 0.93 2.24
CA LYS A 103 -1.52 -0.18 1.29
C LYS A 103 -2.41 -1.26 1.90
N GLY A 104 -3.46 -1.64 1.20
CA GLY A 104 -4.45 -2.61 1.64
C GLY A 104 -5.86 -2.05 1.55
N PHE A 105 -6.80 -2.87 1.93
CA PHE A 105 -8.22 -2.56 1.97
C PHE A 105 -8.73 -2.67 3.41
N ASP A 106 -9.90 -2.13 3.66
CA ASP A 106 -10.69 -2.47 4.85
C ASP A 106 -11.92 -3.29 4.41
N CYS A 107 -12.52 -4.02 5.33
CA CYS A 107 -13.74 -4.76 5.07
C CYS A 107 -14.95 -3.83 5.14
N ALA A 108 -15.76 -3.83 4.09
CA ALA A 108 -17.05 -3.15 4.08
C ALA A 108 -18.04 -3.82 5.03
N GLU A 109 -19.00 -3.06 5.59
CA GLU A 109 -20.13 -3.63 6.32
C GLU A 109 -20.93 -4.56 5.39
N GLY A 110 -20.98 -5.85 5.72
CA GLY A 110 -21.61 -6.87 4.86
C GLY A 110 -20.63 -7.65 3.98
N GLY A 111 -19.34 -7.38 4.09
CA GLY A 111 -18.26 -8.04 3.37
C GLY A 111 -17.88 -7.36 2.06
N GLY A 112 -16.68 -7.63 1.59
CA GLY A 112 -16.07 -7.00 0.43
C GLY A 112 -15.09 -5.90 0.81
N ILE A 113 -14.62 -5.18 -0.20
CA ILE A 113 -13.54 -4.19 -0.08
C ILE A 113 -14.10 -2.79 0.10
N GLU A 114 -13.57 -2.08 1.08
CA GLU A 114 -13.72 -0.64 1.25
C GLU A 114 -12.36 0.04 1.07
N LEU A 115 -12.28 1.04 0.17
CA LEU A 115 -11.05 1.77 -0.06
C LEU A 115 -10.74 2.69 1.13
N ILE A 116 -9.50 2.69 1.57
CA ILE A 116 -9.04 3.53 2.69
C ILE A 116 -9.23 5.02 2.40
N SER A 117 -9.02 5.44 1.16
CA SER A 117 -9.26 6.83 0.74
C SER A 117 -10.73 7.23 0.87
N HIS A 118 -11.67 6.32 0.61
CA HIS A 118 -13.10 6.54 0.80
C HIS A 118 -13.43 6.65 2.30
N ILE A 119 -12.90 5.75 3.13
CA ILE A 119 -13.06 5.82 4.59
C ILE A 119 -12.60 7.17 5.13
N ILE A 120 -11.42 7.64 4.70
CA ILE A 120 -10.88 8.93 5.13
C ILE A 120 -11.79 10.07 4.66
N ALA A 121 -12.18 10.09 3.39
CA ALA A 121 -13.01 11.13 2.82
C ALA A 121 -14.39 11.22 3.49
N ASP A 122 -15.03 10.09 3.73
CA ASP A 122 -16.38 10.02 4.31
C ASP A 122 -16.40 10.40 5.80
N HIS A 123 -15.38 9.95 6.58
CA HIS A 123 -15.34 10.27 8.01
C HIS A 123 -14.89 11.70 8.31
N LEU A 124 -14.01 12.25 7.48
CA LEU A 124 -13.42 13.58 7.72
C LEU A 124 -14.04 14.68 6.87
N GLU A 125 -14.90 14.33 5.91
CA GLU A 125 -15.55 15.25 4.96
C GLU A 125 -14.54 16.11 4.17
N VAL A 126 -13.37 15.51 3.83
CA VAL A 126 -12.31 16.18 3.07
C VAL A 126 -11.89 15.34 1.85
N PRO A 127 -11.43 15.95 0.76
CA PRO A 127 -10.93 15.19 -0.39
C PRO A 127 -9.70 14.38 0.00
N CYS A 128 -9.66 13.10 -0.41
CA CYS A 128 -8.54 12.21 -0.16
C CYS A 128 -7.89 11.77 -1.47
N SER A 129 -6.60 12.03 -1.58
CA SER A 129 -5.70 11.53 -2.63
C SER A 129 -4.95 10.31 -2.13
N VAL A 130 -4.35 9.56 -3.04
CA VAL A 130 -3.63 8.31 -2.71
C VAL A 130 -2.24 8.34 -3.34
N LEU A 131 -1.21 7.89 -2.59
CA LEU A 131 0.15 7.74 -3.09
C LEU A 131 0.57 6.28 -3.01
N MET A 132 0.85 5.67 -4.18
CA MET A 132 1.36 4.30 -4.29
C MET A 132 2.54 4.24 -5.26
N GLY A 133 3.42 3.26 -5.06
CA GLY A 133 4.56 3.03 -5.92
C GLY A 133 5.60 2.10 -5.31
N ALA A 134 6.64 1.80 -6.10
CA ALA A 134 7.80 1.03 -5.67
C ALA A 134 8.72 1.89 -4.79
N ASN A 135 8.35 2.06 -3.51
CA ASN A 135 9.04 2.94 -2.57
C ASN A 135 9.20 2.29 -1.18
N LEU A 136 10.22 1.46 -1.05
CA LEU A 136 10.60 0.86 0.22
C LEU A 136 11.15 1.92 1.17
N ALA A 137 10.63 1.97 2.40
CA ALA A 137 10.91 3.06 3.35
C ALA A 137 12.41 3.30 3.59
N ASN A 138 13.20 2.22 3.76
CA ASN A 138 14.65 2.33 3.98
C ASN A 138 15.39 2.86 2.74
N GLU A 139 14.98 2.45 1.53
CA GLU A 139 15.59 2.93 0.28
C GLU A 139 15.29 4.41 0.07
N VAL A 140 14.05 4.83 0.32
CA VAL A 140 13.65 6.24 0.27
C VAL A 140 14.41 7.07 1.31
N ALA A 141 14.58 6.55 2.53
CA ALA A 141 15.32 7.23 3.58
C ALA A 141 16.82 7.35 3.28
N ASN A 142 17.38 6.37 2.56
CA ASN A 142 18.74 6.39 2.00
C ASN A 142 18.89 7.24 0.73
N GLU A 143 17.81 7.92 0.30
CA GLU A 143 17.79 8.77 -0.89
C GLU A 143 18.12 8.03 -2.20
N MET A 144 17.82 6.72 -2.23
CA MET A 144 17.92 5.92 -3.46
C MET A 144 16.79 6.32 -4.42
N PHE A 145 17.14 6.34 -5.71
CA PHE A 145 16.16 6.73 -6.74
C PHE A 145 14.94 5.80 -6.76
N CYS A 146 13.76 6.40 -6.70
CA CYS A 146 12.50 5.71 -6.89
C CYS A 146 11.42 6.63 -7.46
N GLU A 147 10.34 6.02 -7.92
CA GLU A 147 9.18 6.69 -8.48
C GLU A 147 7.92 6.35 -7.70
N THR A 148 6.98 7.29 -7.68
CA THR A 148 5.66 7.09 -7.09
C THR A 148 4.57 7.72 -7.92
N THR A 149 3.33 7.29 -7.70
CA THR A 149 2.15 7.83 -8.38
C THR A 149 1.19 8.37 -7.34
N ILE A 150 0.73 9.60 -7.53
CA ILE A 150 -0.37 10.20 -6.78
C ILE A 150 -1.63 10.11 -7.63
N GLY A 151 -2.66 9.43 -7.14
CA GLY A 151 -4.02 9.49 -7.65
C GLY A 151 -4.75 10.66 -7.00
N CYS A 152 -5.13 11.66 -7.79
CA CYS A 152 -5.81 12.87 -7.29
C CYS A 152 -6.77 13.41 -8.34
N LYS A 153 -8.06 13.52 -7.99
CA LYS A 153 -9.10 14.04 -8.91
C LYS A 153 -8.96 15.52 -9.17
N ASN A 154 -8.50 16.30 -8.19
CA ASN A 154 -8.26 17.74 -8.33
C ASN A 154 -6.79 17.98 -8.76
N THR A 155 -6.60 18.51 -9.96
CA THR A 155 -5.26 18.76 -10.51
C THR A 155 -4.44 19.73 -9.65
N THR A 156 -5.06 20.77 -9.08
CA THR A 156 -4.37 21.76 -8.25
C THR A 156 -3.85 21.10 -6.97
N ASP A 157 -4.67 20.30 -6.28
CA ASP A 157 -4.27 19.57 -5.09
C ASP A 157 -3.19 18.54 -5.42
N GLY A 158 -3.33 17.83 -6.55
CA GLY A 158 -2.33 16.87 -7.02
C GLY A 158 -0.96 17.50 -7.28
N LEU A 159 -0.91 18.69 -7.88
CA LEU A 159 0.32 19.45 -8.10
C LEU A 159 0.93 19.94 -6.79
N LEU A 160 0.12 20.44 -5.86
CA LEU A 160 0.57 20.82 -4.53
C LEU A 160 1.17 19.63 -3.78
N LEU A 161 0.46 18.49 -3.74
CA LEU A 161 0.95 17.26 -3.12
C LEU A 161 2.26 16.76 -3.75
N ARG A 162 2.37 16.85 -5.08
CA ARG A 162 3.62 16.56 -5.77
C ARG A 162 4.75 17.46 -5.30
N ASP A 163 4.52 18.76 -5.23
CA ASP A 163 5.57 19.74 -4.93
C ASP A 163 6.11 19.59 -3.49
N ILE A 164 5.26 19.20 -2.54
CA ILE A 164 5.69 18.95 -1.15
C ILE A 164 6.40 17.59 -0.97
N ILE A 165 6.25 16.66 -1.90
CA ILE A 165 6.79 15.29 -1.78
C ILE A 165 7.96 15.04 -2.73
N GLN A 166 7.99 15.66 -3.91
CA GLN A 166 8.98 15.38 -4.92
C GLN A 166 10.39 15.84 -4.53
N THR A 167 11.38 14.99 -4.80
CA THR A 167 12.80 15.32 -4.71
C THR A 167 13.51 14.89 -6.00
N ASN A 168 14.83 15.07 -6.08
CA ASN A 168 15.64 14.57 -7.21
C ASN A 168 15.73 13.03 -7.23
N TYR A 169 15.57 12.37 -6.08
CA TYR A 169 15.61 10.91 -5.94
C TYR A 169 14.23 10.27 -5.73
N PHE A 170 13.18 11.06 -5.44
CA PHE A 170 11.81 10.60 -5.26
C PHE A 170 10.90 11.32 -6.26
N ARG A 171 10.67 10.69 -7.43
CA ARG A 171 9.92 11.29 -8.53
C ARG A 171 8.44 10.98 -8.42
N VAL A 172 7.61 11.99 -8.66
CA VAL A 172 6.16 11.90 -8.48
C VAL A 172 5.43 12.17 -9.79
N VAL A 173 4.56 11.23 -10.19
CA VAL A 173 3.60 11.41 -11.28
C VAL A 173 2.20 11.55 -10.68
N VAL A 174 1.43 12.51 -11.17
CA VAL A 174 0.03 12.73 -10.75
C VAL A 174 -0.91 12.21 -11.85
N VAL A 175 -1.91 11.43 -11.47
CA VAL A 175 -2.96 10.91 -12.34
C VAL A 175 -4.34 11.21 -11.74
N ASP A 176 -5.36 11.38 -12.56
CA ASP A 176 -6.74 11.63 -12.14
C ASP A 176 -7.54 10.32 -11.94
N ASP A 177 -6.92 9.33 -11.32
CA ASP A 177 -7.44 7.97 -11.15
C ASP A 177 -7.08 7.42 -9.77
N THR A 178 -7.73 7.96 -8.73
CA THR A 178 -7.43 7.66 -7.32
C THR A 178 -7.67 6.19 -6.99
N ASP A 179 -8.82 5.66 -7.39
CA ASP A 179 -9.26 4.31 -7.02
C ASP A 179 -8.32 3.25 -7.62
N THR A 180 -7.94 3.38 -8.90
CA THR A 180 -7.00 2.44 -9.53
C THR A 180 -5.62 2.47 -8.87
N VAL A 181 -5.11 3.67 -8.52
CA VAL A 181 -3.83 3.80 -7.81
C VAL A 181 -3.85 3.04 -6.49
N GLU A 182 -4.94 3.17 -5.71
CA GLU A 182 -5.09 2.48 -4.43
C GLU A 182 -5.24 0.97 -4.60
N VAL A 183 -6.10 0.54 -5.51
CA VAL A 183 -6.36 -0.88 -5.81
C VAL A 183 -5.09 -1.59 -6.26
N CYS A 184 -4.25 -0.97 -7.09
CA CYS A 184 -2.94 -1.51 -7.47
C CYS A 184 -2.07 -1.83 -6.25
N GLY A 185 -2.01 -0.92 -5.28
CA GLY A 185 -1.20 -1.08 -4.06
C GLY A 185 -1.62 -2.27 -3.17
N ALA A 186 -2.87 -2.69 -3.26
CA ALA A 186 -3.41 -3.82 -2.51
C ALA A 186 -3.32 -5.14 -3.30
N LEU A 187 -3.86 -5.19 -4.54
CA LEU A 187 -3.96 -6.41 -5.35
C LEU A 187 -2.60 -7.03 -5.70
N LYS A 188 -1.55 -6.21 -5.88
CA LYS A 188 -0.20 -6.71 -6.13
C LYS A 188 0.29 -7.71 -5.09
N ASN A 189 -0.22 -7.64 -3.86
CA ASN A 189 0.15 -8.54 -2.78
C ASN A 189 -0.34 -9.97 -3.02
N ILE A 190 -1.48 -10.14 -3.67
CA ILE A 190 -2.00 -11.46 -4.11
C ILE A 190 -1.04 -12.05 -5.15
N VAL A 191 -0.67 -11.25 -6.15
CA VAL A 191 0.26 -11.67 -7.20
C VAL A 191 1.63 -12.05 -6.63
N ALA A 192 2.09 -11.30 -5.63
CA ALA A 192 3.34 -11.59 -4.92
C ALA A 192 3.31 -12.94 -4.19
N CYS A 193 2.16 -13.34 -3.62
CA CYS A 193 1.99 -14.69 -3.09
C CYS A 193 2.14 -15.74 -4.19
N GLY A 194 1.48 -15.56 -5.33
CA GLY A 194 1.62 -16.46 -6.50
C GLY A 194 3.06 -16.54 -7.01
N ALA A 195 3.78 -15.43 -7.07
CA ALA A 195 5.20 -15.39 -7.40
C ALA A 195 6.04 -16.16 -6.37
N GLY A 196 5.71 -16.07 -5.08
CA GLY A 196 6.34 -16.83 -4.01
C GLY A 196 6.07 -18.34 -4.12
N PHE A 197 4.87 -18.74 -4.50
CA PHE A 197 4.57 -20.16 -4.78
C PHE A 197 5.39 -20.70 -5.95
N ALA A 198 5.53 -19.93 -7.03
CA ALA A 198 6.37 -20.32 -8.17
C ALA A 198 7.84 -20.47 -7.77
N ASP A 199 8.38 -19.57 -6.94
CA ASP A 199 9.74 -19.65 -6.41
C ASP A 199 9.89 -20.89 -5.49
N GLY A 200 8.94 -21.13 -4.58
CA GLY A 200 8.95 -22.25 -3.66
C GLY A 200 8.89 -23.63 -4.33
N LEU A 201 8.19 -23.71 -5.47
CA LEU A 201 8.09 -24.90 -6.31
C LEU A 201 9.25 -25.03 -7.32
N GLU A 202 10.19 -24.09 -7.34
CA GLU A 202 11.36 -24.07 -8.24
C GLU A 202 10.99 -24.11 -9.73
N LEU A 203 9.89 -23.43 -10.13
CA LEU A 203 9.35 -23.48 -11.48
C LEU A 203 10.11 -22.59 -12.50
N GLY A 204 11.06 -21.80 -12.03
CA GLY A 204 11.93 -20.96 -12.84
C GLY A 204 11.33 -19.59 -13.22
N ASP A 205 12.19 -18.75 -13.81
CA ASP A 205 11.90 -17.33 -14.06
C ASP A 205 10.80 -17.11 -15.12
N ASN A 206 10.71 -17.97 -16.13
CA ASN A 206 9.66 -17.88 -17.15
C ASN A 206 8.26 -18.07 -16.55
N THR A 207 8.12 -19.03 -15.63
CA THR A 207 6.85 -19.25 -14.92
C THR A 207 6.51 -18.08 -14.02
N LYS A 208 7.49 -17.59 -13.26
CA LYS A 208 7.31 -16.40 -12.42
C LYS A 208 6.91 -15.17 -13.23
N ALA A 209 7.54 -14.93 -14.37
CA ALA A 209 7.18 -13.84 -15.28
C ALA A 209 5.73 -13.99 -15.80
N ALA A 210 5.31 -15.23 -16.16
CA ALA A 210 3.94 -15.50 -16.56
C ALA A 210 2.94 -15.22 -15.43
N VAL A 211 3.24 -15.63 -14.19
CA VAL A 211 2.41 -15.31 -13.01
C VAL A 211 2.27 -13.80 -12.82
N ILE A 212 3.36 -13.04 -12.92
CA ILE A 212 3.35 -11.58 -12.78
C ILE A 212 2.49 -10.94 -13.88
N ARG A 213 2.67 -11.37 -15.15
CA ARG A 213 1.90 -10.84 -16.28
C ARG A 213 0.41 -11.15 -16.14
N LEU A 214 0.05 -12.42 -15.85
CA LEU A 214 -1.36 -12.80 -15.65
C LEU A 214 -1.97 -12.10 -14.45
N GLY A 215 -1.21 -11.96 -13.37
CA GLY A 215 -1.64 -11.19 -12.21
C GLY A 215 -1.92 -9.73 -12.52
N LEU A 216 -1.09 -9.08 -13.34
CA LEU A 216 -1.34 -7.72 -13.81
C LEU A 216 -2.64 -7.64 -14.62
N MET A 217 -2.91 -8.62 -15.49
CA MET A 217 -4.14 -8.66 -16.27
C MET A 217 -5.37 -8.87 -15.39
N GLU A 218 -5.30 -9.70 -14.36
CA GLU A 218 -6.38 -9.84 -13.39
C GLU A 218 -6.58 -8.56 -12.56
N MET A 219 -5.52 -7.85 -12.20
CA MET A 219 -5.64 -6.52 -11.55
C MET A 219 -6.38 -5.52 -12.45
N VAL A 220 -6.03 -5.45 -13.73
CA VAL A 220 -6.70 -4.60 -14.73
C VAL A 220 -8.18 -4.97 -14.83
N LYS A 221 -8.48 -6.24 -15.00
CA LYS A 221 -9.84 -6.76 -15.09
C LYS A 221 -10.66 -6.50 -13.83
N PHE A 222 -10.04 -6.65 -12.66
CA PHE A 222 -10.70 -6.37 -11.38
C PHE A 222 -11.14 -4.89 -11.28
N VAL A 223 -10.26 -3.96 -11.66
CA VAL A 223 -10.61 -2.53 -11.70
C VAL A 223 -11.74 -2.27 -12.70
N GLN A 224 -11.68 -2.85 -13.90
CA GLN A 224 -12.74 -2.68 -14.91
C GLN A 224 -14.11 -3.15 -14.43
N GLU A 225 -14.17 -4.23 -13.66
CA GLU A 225 -15.40 -4.83 -13.17
C GLU A 225 -15.96 -4.17 -11.90
N PHE A 226 -15.10 -3.70 -11.01
CA PHE A 226 -15.49 -3.22 -9.68
C PHE A 226 -15.33 -1.70 -9.48
N TYR A 227 -14.45 -1.05 -10.26
CA TYR A 227 -14.14 0.38 -10.17
C TYR A 227 -14.23 1.04 -11.55
N PRO A 228 -15.44 1.20 -12.10
CA PRO A 228 -15.63 1.72 -13.46
C PRO A 228 -15.05 3.13 -13.61
N GLY A 229 -14.31 3.35 -14.68
CA GLY A 229 -13.57 4.60 -14.95
C GLY A 229 -12.08 4.50 -14.75
N GLY A 230 -11.58 3.39 -14.18
CA GLY A 230 -10.15 3.13 -14.06
C GLY A 230 -9.44 3.07 -15.42
N LYS A 231 -8.21 3.59 -15.48
CA LYS A 231 -7.46 3.77 -16.73
C LYS A 231 -6.34 2.75 -16.84
N LEU A 232 -6.23 2.10 -17.99
CA LEU A 232 -5.10 1.19 -18.27
C LEU A 232 -3.74 1.89 -18.13
N SER A 233 -3.65 3.17 -18.48
CA SER A 233 -2.43 3.96 -18.33
C SER A 233 -1.96 4.08 -16.88
N THR A 234 -2.85 3.99 -15.89
CA THR A 234 -2.51 4.01 -14.47
C THR A 234 -1.70 2.77 -14.07
N PHE A 235 -2.03 1.61 -14.65
CA PHE A 235 -1.26 0.38 -14.39
C PHE A 235 0.17 0.42 -14.95
N LEU A 236 0.45 1.27 -15.91
CA LEU A 236 1.80 1.48 -16.46
C LEU A 236 2.64 2.46 -15.63
N GLN A 237 2.06 3.09 -14.62
CA GLN A 237 2.77 3.96 -13.68
C GLN A 237 3.48 3.15 -12.57
N SER A 238 4.20 3.88 -11.71
CA SER A 238 4.92 3.29 -10.59
C SER A 238 4.02 2.49 -9.63
N CYS A 239 2.79 2.94 -9.39
CA CYS A 239 1.81 2.23 -8.54
C CYS A 239 1.39 0.86 -9.10
N GLY A 240 1.41 0.70 -10.42
CA GLY A 240 1.06 -0.54 -11.12
C GLY A 240 2.28 -1.44 -11.33
N VAL A 241 2.83 -1.41 -12.57
CA VAL A 241 3.86 -2.36 -13.01
C VAL A 241 5.13 -2.33 -12.15
N ALA A 242 5.63 -1.16 -11.73
CA ALA A 242 6.88 -1.10 -11.00
C ALA A 242 6.74 -1.65 -9.56
N ASP A 243 5.67 -1.28 -8.85
CA ASP A 243 5.41 -1.76 -7.49
C ASP A 243 5.03 -3.27 -7.48
N LEU A 244 4.37 -3.75 -8.54
CA LEU A 244 4.12 -5.17 -8.76
C LEU A 244 5.44 -5.96 -8.91
N ILE A 245 6.34 -5.51 -9.78
CA ILE A 245 7.66 -6.14 -9.99
C ILE A 245 8.44 -6.15 -8.68
N THR A 246 8.60 -5.00 -8.02
CA THR A 246 9.34 -4.88 -6.76
C THR A 246 8.80 -5.82 -5.69
N THR A 247 7.47 -5.92 -5.57
CA THR A 247 6.80 -6.77 -4.57
C THR A 247 6.96 -8.26 -4.88
N CYS A 248 6.92 -8.66 -6.16
CA CYS A 248 7.09 -10.06 -6.60
C CYS A 248 8.55 -10.55 -6.52
N TYR A 249 9.54 -9.66 -6.44
CA TYR A 249 10.95 -10.05 -6.27
C TYR A 249 11.43 -9.90 -4.82
N GLY A 250 11.22 -8.77 -4.19
CA GLY A 250 11.77 -8.45 -2.86
C GLY A 250 10.76 -8.46 -1.71
N GLY A 251 9.46 -8.51 -2.00
CA GLY A 251 8.39 -8.30 -1.04
C GLY A 251 8.24 -9.39 0.02
N ARG A 252 7.66 -9.00 1.17
CA ARG A 252 7.39 -9.92 2.29
C ARG A 252 6.43 -11.04 1.89
N ASN A 253 5.34 -10.71 1.17
CA ASN A 253 4.37 -11.68 0.69
C ASN A 253 5.04 -12.77 -0.16
N ARG A 254 5.92 -12.40 -1.09
CA ARG A 254 6.68 -13.35 -1.91
C ARG A 254 7.57 -14.25 -1.06
N LYS A 255 8.37 -13.66 -0.14
CA LYS A 255 9.33 -14.41 0.68
C LYS A 255 8.65 -15.42 1.61
N VAL A 256 7.57 -15.01 2.27
CA VAL A 256 6.84 -15.90 3.18
C VAL A 256 6.08 -16.98 2.41
N SER A 257 5.51 -16.65 1.24
CA SER A 257 4.83 -17.65 0.39
C SER A 257 5.82 -18.67 -0.20
N GLU A 258 7.05 -18.27 -0.53
CA GLU A 258 8.13 -19.19 -0.88
C GLU A 258 8.46 -20.14 0.29
N ALA A 259 8.62 -19.58 1.49
CA ALA A 259 8.89 -20.37 2.70
C ALA A 259 7.74 -21.34 3.03
N PHE A 260 6.48 -20.89 2.86
CA PHE A 260 5.29 -21.72 3.04
C PHE A 260 5.35 -22.99 2.16
N VAL A 261 5.66 -22.83 0.88
CA VAL A 261 5.78 -23.96 -0.05
C VAL A 261 6.95 -24.87 0.30
N LYS A 262 8.13 -24.30 0.61
CA LYS A 262 9.35 -25.07 0.89
C LYS A 262 9.30 -25.85 2.21
N THR A 263 8.64 -25.28 3.21
CA THR A 263 8.66 -25.84 4.58
C THR A 263 7.39 -26.57 4.96
N GLY A 264 6.27 -26.29 4.29
CA GLY A 264 4.94 -26.79 4.67
C GLY A 264 4.40 -26.19 5.98
N LYS A 265 5.06 -25.18 6.56
CA LYS A 265 4.61 -24.50 7.77
C LYS A 265 3.42 -23.60 7.47
N PRO A 266 2.44 -23.45 8.38
CA PRO A 266 1.31 -22.52 8.21
C PRO A 266 1.78 -21.07 8.18
N PHE A 267 0.99 -20.19 7.54
CA PHE A 267 1.32 -18.76 7.41
C PHE A 267 1.51 -18.08 8.76
N GLU A 268 0.68 -18.37 9.77
CA GLU A 268 0.77 -17.79 11.09
C GLU A 268 2.14 -18.05 11.75
N GLN A 269 2.66 -19.28 11.62
CA GLN A 269 3.97 -19.60 12.15
C GLN A 269 5.09 -18.86 11.40
N LEU A 270 4.98 -18.74 10.09
CA LEU A 270 5.96 -18.02 9.27
C LEU A 270 5.91 -16.50 9.49
N GLU A 271 4.74 -15.93 9.76
CA GLU A 271 4.59 -14.54 10.16
C GLU A 271 5.34 -14.27 11.48
N ASP A 272 5.22 -15.17 12.46
CA ASP A 272 5.95 -15.04 13.72
C ASP A 272 7.47 -15.18 13.51
N GLU A 273 7.91 -16.19 12.76
CA GLU A 273 9.33 -16.47 12.54
C GLU A 273 10.04 -15.42 11.64
N MET A 274 9.36 -14.91 10.62
CA MET A 274 9.97 -14.06 9.58
C MET A 274 9.60 -12.59 9.69
N LEU A 275 8.47 -12.26 10.33
CA LEU A 275 7.91 -10.90 10.35
C LEU A 275 7.65 -10.38 11.77
N ASN A 276 8.14 -11.06 12.81
CA ASN A 276 7.89 -10.70 14.22
C ASN A 276 6.38 -10.55 14.52
N GLY A 277 5.55 -11.45 14.01
CA GLY A 277 4.11 -11.47 14.21
C GLY A 277 3.30 -10.46 13.35
N GLN A 278 3.95 -9.72 12.46
CA GLN A 278 3.22 -8.86 11.52
C GLN A 278 2.47 -9.70 10.48
N LYS A 279 1.18 -9.39 10.31
CA LYS A 279 0.33 -10.09 9.34
C LYS A 279 0.68 -9.76 7.89
N LEU A 280 0.59 -10.77 7.02
CA LEU A 280 0.74 -10.62 5.57
C LEU A 280 -0.53 -10.02 4.97
N GLN A 281 -0.34 -9.07 4.06
CA GLN A 281 -1.47 -8.47 3.35
C GLN A 281 -1.98 -9.36 2.20
N GLY A 282 -1.12 -10.15 1.58
CA GLY A 282 -1.50 -10.97 0.43
C GLY A 282 -2.63 -11.97 0.70
N PRO A 283 -2.52 -12.85 1.73
CA PRO A 283 -3.59 -13.77 2.08
C PRO A 283 -4.90 -13.05 2.48
N ILE A 284 -4.82 -11.96 3.26
CA ILE A 284 -5.98 -11.17 3.67
C ILE A 284 -6.67 -10.57 2.45
N THR A 285 -5.93 -9.87 1.59
CA THR A 285 -6.48 -9.28 0.36
C THR A 285 -7.05 -10.34 -0.59
N ALA A 286 -6.43 -11.53 -0.66
CA ALA A 286 -6.97 -12.64 -1.46
C ALA A 286 -8.33 -13.13 -0.95
N ASP A 287 -8.54 -13.15 0.36
CA ASP A 287 -9.82 -13.52 0.98
C ASP A 287 -10.90 -12.50 0.68
N GLU A 288 -10.60 -11.20 0.86
CA GLU A 288 -11.52 -10.09 0.56
C GLU A 288 -11.91 -10.04 -0.93
N VAL A 289 -10.93 -10.19 -1.82
CA VAL A 289 -11.17 -10.25 -3.27
C VAL A 289 -12.01 -11.46 -3.63
N ASN A 290 -11.70 -12.63 -3.08
CA ASN A 290 -12.45 -13.85 -3.36
C ASN A 290 -13.90 -13.75 -2.90
N PHE A 291 -14.17 -13.09 -1.76
CA PHE A 291 -15.54 -12.79 -1.32
C PHE A 291 -16.31 -11.98 -2.37
N MET A 292 -15.71 -10.94 -2.96
CA MET A 292 -16.33 -10.14 -4.01
C MET A 292 -16.58 -10.92 -5.29
N LEU A 293 -15.59 -11.74 -5.70
CA LEU A 293 -15.69 -12.58 -6.90
C LEU A 293 -16.80 -13.63 -6.75
N ASN A 294 -16.87 -14.27 -5.59
CA ASN A 294 -17.87 -15.30 -5.30
C ASN A 294 -19.29 -14.71 -5.30
N ASN A 295 -19.51 -13.55 -4.70
CA ASN A 295 -20.80 -12.86 -4.70
C ASN A 295 -21.31 -12.52 -6.11
N ARG A 296 -20.41 -12.41 -7.10
CA ARG A 296 -20.75 -12.17 -8.51
C ARG A 296 -20.59 -13.40 -9.41
N SER A 297 -20.25 -14.56 -8.84
CA SER A 297 -19.95 -15.80 -9.60
C SER A 297 -18.87 -15.57 -10.69
N MET A 298 -17.80 -14.88 -10.34
CA MET A 298 -16.73 -14.47 -11.26
C MET A 298 -15.41 -15.16 -11.00
N GLU A 299 -15.31 -16.13 -10.11
CA GLU A 299 -14.05 -16.81 -9.75
C GLU A 299 -13.33 -17.39 -10.99
N ASP A 300 -14.07 -17.92 -11.95
CA ASP A 300 -13.50 -18.48 -13.20
C ASP A 300 -12.84 -17.41 -14.09
N LYS A 301 -13.22 -16.15 -13.92
CA LYS A 301 -12.61 -15.03 -14.65
C LYS A 301 -11.30 -14.53 -14.02
N PHE A 302 -10.99 -14.97 -12.79
CA PHE A 302 -9.82 -14.59 -12.00
C PHE A 302 -9.11 -15.82 -11.44
N PRO A 303 -8.64 -16.74 -12.31
CA PRO A 303 -8.10 -18.02 -11.86
C PRO A 303 -6.85 -17.90 -11.00
N LEU A 304 -6.01 -16.88 -11.20
CA LEU A 304 -4.81 -16.67 -10.38
C LEU A 304 -5.19 -16.20 -8.97
N PHE A 305 -6.03 -15.19 -8.84
CA PHE A 305 -6.48 -14.70 -7.54
C PHE A 305 -7.21 -15.79 -6.75
N THR A 306 -8.11 -16.52 -7.41
CA THR A 306 -8.83 -17.66 -6.84
C THR A 306 -7.88 -18.78 -6.40
N ALA A 307 -6.88 -19.13 -7.20
CA ALA A 307 -5.91 -20.14 -6.83
C ALA A 307 -5.06 -19.71 -5.63
N VAL A 308 -4.60 -18.47 -5.58
CA VAL A 308 -3.87 -17.92 -4.43
C VAL A 308 -4.71 -17.99 -3.16
N HIS A 309 -5.97 -17.54 -3.20
CA HIS A 309 -6.90 -17.64 -2.07
C HIS A 309 -7.04 -19.10 -1.59
N ARG A 310 -7.33 -20.04 -2.51
CA ARG A 310 -7.51 -21.45 -2.18
C ARG A 310 -6.27 -22.10 -1.57
N ILE A 311 -5.07 -21.71 -2.01
CA ILE A 311 -3.81 -22.19 -1.43
C ILE A 311 -3.62 -21.60 -0.03
N CYS A 312 -3.86 -20.30 0.16
CA CYS A 312 -3.73 -19.65 1.46
C CYS A 312 -4.70 -20.22 2.50
N THR A 313 -5.90 -20.66 2.09
CA THR A 313 -6.92 -21.29 2.95
C THR A 313 -6.76 -22.80 3.09
N GLY A 314 -5.79 -23.41 2.41
CA GLY A 314 -5.52 -24.85 2.46
C GLY A 314 -6.49 -25.71 1.66
N SER A 315 -7.39 -25.13 0.86
CA SER A 315 -8.34 -25.86 0.00
C SER A 315 -7.75 -26.30 -1.34
N LEU A 316 -6.53 -25.85 -1.66
CA LEU A 316 -5.76 -26.24 -2.83
C LEU A 316 -4.29 -26.47 -2.43
N GLN A 317 -3.65 -27.49 -3.00
CA GLN A 317 -2.22 -27.72 -2.77
C GLN A 317 -1.38 -26.77 -3.64
N PRO A 318 -0.26 -26.23 -3.13
CA PRO A 318 0.63 -25.37 -3.93
C PRO A 318 1.08 -25.99 -5.26
N THR A 319 1.27 -27.32 -5.29
CA THR A 319 1.66 -28.09 -6.50
C THR A 319 0.65 -27.99 -7.64
N ASP A 320 -0.61 -27.67 -7.34
CA ASP A 320 -1.66 -27.52 -8.34
C ASP A 320 -1.78 -26.10 -8.90
N PHE A 321 -1.03 -25.15 -8.34
CA PHE A 321 -1.11 -23.72 -8.71
C PHE A 321 -1.04 -23.49 -10.23
N ILE A 322 -0.03 -24.08 -10.90
CA ILE A 322 0.15 -23.90 -12.35
C ILE A 322 -0.98 -24.51 -13.15
N ASN A 323 -1.57 -25.63 -12.68
CA ASN A 323 -2.70 -26.22 -13.36
C ASN A 323 -3.92 -25.29 -13.40
N CYS A 324 -4.12 -24.48 -12.35
CA CYS A 324 -5.20 -23.52 -12.29
C CYS A 324 -5.05 -22.37 -13.30
N ILE A 325 -3.81 -21.98 -13.63
CA ILE A 325 -3.54 -20.84 -14.51
C ILE A 325 -3.20 -21.22 -15.96
N LYS A 326 -2.97 -22.51 -16.28
CA LYS A 326 -2.71 -22.96 -17.65
C LYS A 326 -3.82 -22.60 -18.64
N GLY A 327 -5.07 -22.66 -18.22
CA GLY A 327 -6.26 -22.32 -18.99
C GLY A 327 -6.73 -20.89 -18.78
N HIS A 328 -5.87 -19.97 -18.38
CA HIS A 328 -6.24 -18.59 -18.08
C HIS A 328 -6.96 -17.94 -19.27
N PRO A 329 -8.06 -17.19 -19.06
CA PRO A 329 -8.83 -16.52 -20.12
C PRO A 329 -7.96 -15.69 -21.07
N GLU A 330 -6.96 -15.01 -20.57
CA GLU A 330 -5.98 -14.23 -21.33
C GLU A 330 -5.19 -15.01 -22.39
N HIS A 331 -5.19 -16.35 -22.35
CA HIS A 331 -4.57 -17.18 -23.38
C HIS A 331 -5.52 -17.43 -24.56
N ASN A 332 -6.83 -17.26 -24.36
CA ASN A 332 -7.87 -17.59 -25.31
C ASN A 332 -8.58 -16.35 -25.89
N GLU A 333 -8.45 -15.19 -25.26
CA GLU A 333 -9.01 -13.95 -25.77
C GLU A 333 -8.16 -13.49 -26.97
N ASN A 334 -8.76 -13.46 -28.15
CA ASN A 334 -8.16 -12.79 -29.31
C ASN A 334 -7.97 -11.31 -28.94
N CYS A 335 -6.72 -10.85 -28.91
CA CYS A 335 -6.40 -9.44 -28.72
C CYS A 335 -7.17 -8.61 -29.77
N HIS A 336 -8.11 -7.81 -29.30
CA HIS A 336 -8.78 -6.78 -30.09
C HIS A 336 -8.21 -5.40 -29.78
#